data_fbdcbc0e9c0bb22c1d04f322cb231071
#
_entry.id   fbdcbc0e9c0bb22c1d04f322cb231071
#
_cell.length_a   1.000
_cell.length_b   1.000
_cell.length_c   1.000
_cell.angle_alpha   90.00
_cell.angle_beta   90.00
_cell.angle_gamma   90.00
#
_symmetry.space_group_name_H-M   'P 1'
#
loop_
_entity.id
_entity.type
_entity.pdbx_description
1 polymer ?
#
loop_
_entity_poly.entity_id
_entity_poly.type
_entity_poly.pdbx_seq_one_letter_code
_entity_poly.pdbx_strand_id
1 'polypeptide(L)'
;MRRLLPLFGLLWAASAAHADVRLHPLFADHAVLQRDRDIKVFGWADSGEKVTVSLGSAMVSMTTPASGKWQVSLTKRSASITPASLVVQGKNRVERTDILIGDVWLCSGQSNMEWGLGGCDDPDAIRSSGNPLIRHFGVEMLFARAPQETVKGSWAVAGPSTSGGFSAVGYYFARKVVKETGVPIGLLRSSVGGTNIECWMRQETLLDTPVLKPFADRMRTSLAQYQIDLRAWHKAVDAWVKAEAKRVAGGMDVSFPPEQPKFPFGEQAFNPRCVTLHNGMIAPLGNFQVAGVLWYQGENNAGNAFEGNQYIEKQRAMITDWRTWFGTPNMPFYSVQLAGWQKQSTDAAGGDGWSEFRDAQRRSLAIPFTGMASAVDIGDVDDIHPKNKQDVGERMALWALRDVYGRKDTVVSGPLLKGVQSGKPGTLVLAFDHAGGGLMAGKMAGRGKFEPLPATAIGGFVIAGDDRVWHRATAAVDGDWIVLSAPGVVAPKFVRYGYRMNPLDANLYNKAGLPASPFRTDPQ
;
A
#
# COMPACT_ATOMS: atom_id res chain seq x y z
N MET A 1 34.24 -55.82 51.93
CA MET A 1 32.94 -55.97 51.23
C MET A 1 32.64 -54.65 50.54
N ARG A 2 32.91 -54.56 49.25
CA ARG A 2 32.59 -53.36 48.40
C ARG A 2 31.22 -53.66 47.73
N ARG A 3 30.23 -52.82 48.07
CA ARG A 3 28.92 -52.89 47.41
C ARG A 3 28.96 -52.06 46.14
N LEU A 4 28.75 -52.70 44.97
CA LEU A 4 28.52 -52.09 43.68
C LEU A 4 27.04 -51.62 43.64
N LEU A 5 26.79 -50.34 43.40
CA LEU A 5 25.49 -49.78 43.07
C LEU A 5 25.31 -49.86 41.52
N PRO A 6 24.17 -50.32 41.01
CA PRO A 6 23.91 -50.33 39.59
C PRO A 6 23.51 -48.91 39.12
N LEU A 7 24.20 -48.40 38.11
CA LEU A 7 23.81 -47.23 37.38
C LEU A 7 22.58 -47.57 36.52
N PHE A 8 21.40 -47.08 36.93
CA PHE A 8 20.23 -47.03 36.07
C PHE A 8 20.37 -45.92 35.07
N GLY A 9 20.71 -46.23 33.82
CA GLY A 9 20.64 -45.29 32.69
C GLY A 9 19.18 -45.00 32.36
N LEU A 10 18.71 -43.80 32.69
CA LEU A 10 17.45 -43.26 32.15
C LEU A 10 17.67 -42.98 30.67
N LEU A 11 17.20 -43.85 29.81
CA LEU A 11 16.95 -43.54 28.41
C LEU A 11 15.77 -42.53 28.35
N TRP A 12 16.08 -41.24 28.18
CA TRP A 12 15.09 -40.28 27.74
C TRP A 12 14.73 -40.60 26.30
N ALA A 13 13.63 -41.29 26.08
CA ALA A 13 12.97 -41.30 24.79
C ALA A 13 12.46 -39.89 24.55
N ALA A 14 13.19 -39.12 23.74
CA ALA A 14 12.68 -37.87 23.19
C ALA A 14 11.47 -38.27 22.33
N SER A 15 10.27 -38.11 22.87
CA SER A 15 9.05 -38.14 22.07
C SER A 15 9.22 -37.02 21.02
N ALA A 16 9.49 -37.40 19.79
CA ALA A 16 9.39 -36.46 18.68
C ALA A 16 7.96 -35.92 18.69
N ALA A 17 7.80 -34.70 19.14
CA ALA A 17 6.51 -34.00 19.03
C ALA A 17 6.18 -33.96 17.53
N HIS A 18 5.30 -34.85 17.09
CA HIS A 18 4.83 -34.85 15.72
C HIS A 18 4.01 -33.58 15.49
N ALA A 19 4.44 -32.73 14.57
CA ALA A 19 3.70 -31.53 14.21
C ALA A 19 2.62 -31.91 13.18
N ASP A 20 1.35 -31.71 13.55
CA ASP A 20 0.23 -31.83 12.63
C ASP A 20 0.39 -30.97 11.40
N VAL A 21 -0.18 -31.37 10.25
CA VAL A 21 -0.23 -30.49 9.07
C VAL A 21 -0.95 -29.18 9.40
N ARG A 22 -0.34 -28.05 9.06
CA ARG A 22 -0.87 -26.70 9.29
C ARG A 22 -0.89 -25.90 7.99
N LEU A 23 -1.98 -25.20 7.77
CA LEU A 23 -2.12 -24.21 6.70
C LEU A 23 -1.60 -22.83 7.12
N HIS A 24 -1.09 -22.08 6.16
CA HIS A 24 -0.84 -20.65 6.38
C HIS A 24 -2.16 -19.93 6.68
N PRO A 25 -2.21 -18.95 7.60
CA PRO A 25 -3.46 -18.27 8.04
C PRO A 25 -4.27 -17.61 6.93
N LEU A 26 -3.67 -17.27 5.80
CA LEU A 26 -4.39 -16.77 4.63
C LEU A 26 -5.36 -17.78 4.02
N PHE A 27 -5.17 -19.09 4.29
CA PHE A 27 -6.11 -20.14 3.92
C PHE A 27 -7.02 -20.44 5.11
N ALA A 28 -8.04 -19.62 5.29
CA ALA A 28 -9.05 -19.77 6.34
C ALA A 28 -10.45 -19.77 5.71
N ASP A 29 -11.47 -20.05 6.52
CA ASP A 29 -12.85 -19.92 6.06
C ASP A 29 -13.10 -18.53 5.49
N HIS A 30 -13.95 -18.44 4.50
CA HIS A 30 -14.29 -17.21 3.77
C HIS A 30 -13.17 -16.63 2.89
N ALA A 31 -12.04 -17.30 2.68
CA ALA A 31 -10.97 -16.79 1.84
C ALA A 31 -11.40 -16.65 0.37
N VAL A 32 -10.77 -15.69 -0.32
CA VAL A 32 -10.78 -15.60 -1.77
C VAL A 32 -9.42 -16.04 -2.27
N LEU A 33 -9.39 -16.97 -3.23
CA LEU A 33 -8.16 -17.44 -3.90
C LEU A 33 -8.10 -16.86 -5.31
N GLN A 34 -6.89 -16.48 -5.73
CA GLN A 34 -6.66 -15.79 -7.00
C GLN A 34 -7.04 -16.68 -8.18
N ARG A 35 -7.92 -16.16 -9.06
CA ARG A 35 -8.34 -16.82 -10.31
C ARG A 35 -7.28 -16.73 -11.41
N ASP A 36 -7.48 -17.53 -12.47
CA ASP A 36 -6.77 -17.49 -13.74
C ASP A 36 -5.25 -17.76 -13.64
N ARG A 37 -4.78 -18.23 -12.48
CA ARG A 37 -3.42 -18.69 -12.19
C ARG A 37 -3.48 -19.99 -11.41
N ASP A 38 -2.42 -20.81 -11.49
CA ASP A 38 -2.31 -21.99 -10.65
C ASP A 38 -2.34 -21.58 -9.19
N ILE A 39 -3.26 -22.16 -8.43
CA ILE A 39 -3.52 -21.80 -7.04
C ILE A 39 -2.46 -22.43 -6.15
N LYS A 40 -1.55 -21.63 -5.63
CA LYS A 40 -0.55 -22.07 -4.66
C LYS A 40 -1.19 -22.20 -3.29
N VAL A 41 -1.04 -23.40 -2.66
CA VAL A 41 -1.45 -23.66 -1.28
C VAL A 41 -0.23 -24.14 -0.52
N PHE A 42 0.02 -23.60 0.67
CA PHE A 42 1.24 -23.85 1.42
C PHE A 42 1.03 -23.84 2.94
N GLY A 43 1.99 -24.40 3.64
CA GLY A 43 1.97 -24.52 5.09
C GLY A 43 3.15 -25.30 5.63
N TRP A 44 2.94 -25.93 6.77
CA TRP A 44 3.96 -26.70 7.49
C TRP A 44 3.45 -28.08 7.86
N ALA A 45 4.36 -29.06 7.88
CA ALA A 45 4.12 -30.42 8.34
C ALA A 45 5.45 -31.08 8.74
N ASP A 46 5.42 -32.26 9.29
CA ASP A 46 6.64 -33.03 9.59
C ASP A 46 7.42 -33.36 8.31
N SER A 47 8.74 -33.33 8.41
CA SER A 47 9.62 -33.80 7.33
C SER A 47 9.28 -35.23 6.94
N GLY A 48 9.11 -35.47 5.64
CA GLY A 48 8.72 -36.78 5.09
C GLY A 48 7.21 -37.09 5.15
N GLU A 49 6.40 -36.23 5.75
CA GLU A 49 4.94 -36.40 5.79
C GLU A 49 4.33 -36.17 4.39
N LYS A 50 3.46 -37.09 3.96
CA LYS A 50 2.69 -36.94 2.74
C LYS A 50 1.51 -35.99 3.01
N VAL A 51 1.50 -34.85 2.32
CA VAL A 51 0.42 -33.85 2.37
C VAL A 51 -0.37 -33.90 1.07
N THR A 52 -1.68 -34.04 1.18
CA THR A 52 -2.63 -34.01 0.05
C THR A 52 -3.55 -32.82 0.21
N VAL A 53 -3.61 -31.96 -0.82
CA VAL A 53 -4.46 -30.79 -0.85
C VAL A 53 -5.53 -30.96 -1.92
N SER A 54 -6.79 -30.72 -1.57
CA SER A 54 -7.90 -30.72 -2.51
C SER A 54 -8.74 -29.43 -2.41
N LEU A 55 -9.22 -28.96 -3.57
CA LEU A 55 -10.13 -27.83 -3.71
C LEU A 55 -11.22 -28.22 -4.71
N GLY A 56 -12.41 -28.57 -4.21
CA GLY A 56 -13.44 -29.23 -5.00
C GLY A 56 -12.94 -30.58 -5.56
N SER A 57 -12.97 -30.77 -6.87
CA SER A 57 -12.49 -31.98 -7.54
C SER A 57 -10.98 -32.01 -7.83
N ALA A 58 -10.29 -30.86 -7.74
CA ALA A 58 -8.84 -30.81 -7.97
C ALA A 58 -8.09 -31.33 -6.74
N MET A 59 -7.07 -32.17 -6.96
CA MET A 59 -6.27 -32.77 -5.88
C MET A 59 -4.80 -32.91 -6.29
N VAL A 60 -3.89 -32.55 -5.38
CA VAL A 60 -2.44 -32.69 -5.56
C VAL A 60 -1.83 -33.18 -4.24
N SER A 61 -0.82 -34.07 -4.33
CA SER A 61 -0.07 -34.53 -3.17
C SER A 61 1.42 -34.23 -3.32
N MET A 62 2.10 -34.05 -2.18
CA MET A 62 3.54 -33.95 -2.11
C MET A 62 4.06 -34.58 -0.81
N THR A 63 5.35 -34.87 -0.76
CA THR A 63 6.05 -35.24 0.49
C THR A 63 6.75 -33.97 1.02
N THR A 64 6.54 -33.65 2.29
CA THR A 64 7.10 -32.48 2.96
C THR A 64 8.64 -32.58 2.98
N PRO A 65 9.35 -31.54 2.49
CA PRO A 65 10.82 -31.48 2.54
C PRO A 65 11.36 -31.47 3.98
N ALA A 66 12.68 -31.63 4.11
CA ALA A 66 13.38 -31.52 5.40
C ALA A 66 13.20 -30.17 6.12
N SER A 67 12.85 -29.12 5.39
CA SER A 67 12.53 -27.79 5.96
C SER A 67 11.22 -27.74 6.77
N GLY A 68 10.39 -28.77 6.66
CA GLY A 68 9.05 -28.79 7.26
C GLY A 68 8.04 -27.88 6.54
N LYS A 69 8.41 -27.23 5.44
CA LYS A 69 7.54 -26.35 4.65
C LYS A 69 7.08 -27.06 3.39
N TRP A 70 5.78 -27.08 3.16
CA TRP A 70 5.21 -27.67 1.95
C TRP A 70 4.46 -26.61 1.14
N GLN A 71 4.43 -26.80 -0.17
CA GLN A 71 3.67 -26.01 -1.12
C GLN A 71 3.25 -26.87 -2.30
N VAL A 72 1.98 -26.79 -2.67
CA VAL A 72 1.44 -27.41 -3.88
C VAL A 72 0.85 -26.35 -4.80
N SER A 73 0.71 -26.68 -6.08
CA SER A 73 0.00 -25.87 -7.06
C SER A 73 -1.18 -26.66 -7.61
N LEU A 74 -2.39 -26.18 -7.34
CA LEU A 74 -3.61 -26.69 -7.96
C LEU A 74 -3.82 -25.96 -9.29
N THR A 75 -4.41 -26.65 -10.26
CA THR A 75 -4.72 -26.08 -11.58
C THR A 75 -5.56 -24.82 -11.45
N LYS A 76 -5.22 -23.81 -12.26
CA LYS A 76 -5.95 -22.53 -12.35
C LYS A 76 -7.45 -22.72 -12.54
N ARG A 77 -8.23 -21.79 -12.00
CA ARG A 77 -9.70 -21.79 -12.09
C ARG A 77 -10.17 -20.37 -12.48
N SER A 78 -11.26 -20.33 -13.22
CA SER A 78 -11.98 -19.07 -13.48
C SER A 78 -12.72 -18.61 -12.23
N ALA A 79 -13.15 -17.34 -12.19
CA ALA A 79 -13.95 -16.80 -11.10
C ALA A 79 -15.19 -17.67 -10.83
N SER A 80 -15.49 -17.88 -9.55
CA SER A 80 -16.65 -18.64 -9.10
C SER A 80 -17.26 -18.00 -7.86
N ILE A 81 -18.56 -17.75 -7.92
CA ILE A 81 -19.39 -17.32 -6.79
C ILE A 81 -19.89 -18.50 -5.96
N THR A 82 -19.71 -19.73 -6.46
CA THR A 82 -20.06 -20.95 -5.74
C THR A 82 -18.94 -21.28 -4.75
N PRO A 83 -19.23 -21.34 -3.45
CA PRO A 83 -18.26 -21.69 -2.45
C PRO A 83 -17.68 -23.10 -2.63
N ALA A 84 -16.39 -23.25 -2.37
CA ALA A 84 -15.69 -24.53 -2.36
C ALA A 84 -15.10 -24.81 -0.97
N SER A 85 -14.77 -26.09 -0.71
CA SER A 85 -13.98 -26.50 0.46
C SER A 85 -12.54 -26.75 0.04
N LEU A 86 -11.60 -26.17 0.79
CA LEU A 86 -10.17 -26.48 0.73
C LEU A 86 -9.84 -27.47 1.83
N VAL A 87 -9.41 -28.68 1.45
CA VAL A 87 -9.07 -29.74 2.40
C VAL A 87 -7.59 -30.07 2.29
N VAL A 88 -6.91 -30.14 3.43
CA VAL A 88 -5.52 -30.58 3.54
C VAL A 88 -5.48 -31.81 4.43
N GLN A 89 -5.01 -32.91 3.88
CA GLN A 89 -4.86 -34.19 4.55
C GLN A 89 -3.37 -34.53 4.71
N GLY A 90 -2.91 -34.57 5.92
CA GLY A 90 -1.66 -35.14 6.36
C GLY A 90 -1.96 -36.26 7.39
N LYS A 91 -1.19 -36.30 8.48
CA LYS A 91 -1.51 -37.11 9.66
C LYS A 91 -2.85 -36.71 10.28
N ASN A 92 -3.13 -35.43 10.32
CA ASN A 92 -4.43 -34.83 10.64
C ASN A 92 -5.12 -34.30 9.37
N ARG A 93 -6.37 -33.86 9.52
CA ARG A 93 -7.18 -33.27 8.46
C ARG A 93 -7.54 -31.84 8.84
N VAL A 94 -7.26 -30.90 7.93
CA VAL A 94 -7.64 -29.49 8.04
C VAL A 94 -8.60 -29.17 6.90
N GLU A 95 -9.77 -28.63 7.22
CA GLU A 95 -10.76 -28.19 6.23
C GLU A 95 -11.05 -26.71 6.41
N ARG A 96 -11.18 -26.02 5.29
CA ARG A 96 -11.62 -24.61 5.20
C ARG A 96 -12.79 -24.51 4.24
N THR A 97 -13.84 -23.88 4.68
CA THR A 97 -15.11 -23.81 3.96
C THR A 97 -15.34 -22.39 3.42
N ASP A 98 -16.36 -22.28 2.54
CA ASP A 98 -16.75 -21.01 1.96
C ASP A 98 -15.61 -20.27 1.23
N ILE A 99 -14.78 -21.02 0.50
CA ILE A 99 -13.70 -20.49 -0.33
C ILE A 99 -14.27 -20.04 -1.68
N LEU A 100 -14.05 -18.78 -2.05
CA LEU A 100 -14.40 -18.27 -3.38
C LEU A 100 -13.16 -18.19 -4.28
N ILE A 101 -13.39 -18.29 -5.59
CA ILE A 101 -12.35 -18.04 -6.60
C ILE A 101 -12.65 -16.65 -7.21
N GLY A 102 -11.70 -15.74 -7.09
CA GLY A 102 -11.88 -14.36 -7.52
C GLY A 102 -10.55 -13.63 -7.61
N ASP A 103 -10.57 -12.32 -7.49
CA ASP A 103 -9.34 -11.52 -7.48
C ASP A 103 -9.00 -11.03 -6.08
N VAL A 104 -7.74 -11.19 -5.70
CA VAL A 104 -7.22 -10.72 -4.42
C VAL A 104 -6.44 -9.43 -4.63
N TRP A 105 -6.79 -8.38 -3.92
CA TRP A 105 -6.12 -7.09 -3.99
C TRP A 105 -5.44 -6.75 -2.66
N LEU A 106 -4.16 -6.37 -2.74
CA LEU A 106 -3.40 -5.91 -1.57
C LEU A 106 -3.66 -4.42 -1.37
N CYS A 107 -4.32 -4.06 -0.27
CA CYS A 107 -4.57 -2.69 0.16
C CYS A 107 -3.47 -2.27 1.15
N SER A 108 -2.49 -1.48 0.70
CA SER A 108 -1.34 -1.13 1.51
C SER A 108 -1.04 0.38 1.47
N GLY A 109 -0.20 0.83 2.40
CA GLY A 109 0.11 2.25 2.58
C GLY A 109 0.01 2.69 4.03
N GLN A 110 -0.49 3.93 4.24
CA GLN A 110 -0.60 4.50 5.58
C GLN A 110 -2.05 4.74 6.01
N SER A 111 -2.26 5.64 6.97
CA SER A 111 -3.56 5.88 7.63
C SER A 111 -4.73 6.07 6.68
N ASN A 112 -4.56 6.73 5.55
CA ASN A 112 -5.62 6.93 4.56
C ASN A 112 -6.06 5.64 3.85
N MET A 113 -5.18 4.61 3.72
CA MET A 113 -5.54 3.27 3.29
C MET A 113 -6.11 2.43 4.45
N GLU A 114 -5.60 2.64 5.66
CA GLU A 114 -6.04 1.95 6.87
C GLU A 114 -7.45 2.39 7.30
N TRP A 115 -7.86 3.61 6.98
CA TRP A 115 -9.12 4.23 7.39
C TRP A 115 -10.32 3.31 7.17
N GLY A 116 -11.01 3.00 8.29
CA GLY A 116 -12.14 2.07 8.28
C GLY A 116 -13.41 2.66 7.66
N LEU A 117 -14.25 1.80 7.09
CA LEU A 117 -15.53 2.19 6.49
C LEU A 117 -16.43 2.95 7.47
N GLY A 118 -16.38 2.61 8.76
CA GLY A 118 -17.13 3.28 9.82
C GLY A 118 -16.72 4.73 10.09
N GLY A 119 -15.55 5.16 9.61
CA GLY A 119 -15.06 6.53 9.76
C GLY A 119 -15.30 7.43 8.55
N CYS A 120 -16.02 6.95 7.53
CA CYS A 120 -16.32 7.71 6.32
C CYS A 120 -17.53 8.64 6.49
N ASP A 121 -17.67 9.58 5.57
CA ASP A 121 -18.82 10.51 5.49
C ASP A 121 -20.10 9.88 4.90
N ASP A 122 -20.12 8.55 4.75
CA ASP A 122 -21.27 7.79 4.30
C ASP A 122 -22.02 7.16 5.49
N PRO A 123 -23.12 7.77 5.98
CA PRO A 123 -23.86 7.27 7.13
C PRO A 123 -24.51 5.91 6.89
N ASP A 124 -24.70 5.53 5.62
CA ASP A 124 -25.33 4.29 5.22
C ASP A 124 -24.33 3.19 4.84
N ALA A 125 -23.05 3.53 4.74
CA ALA A 125 -22.01 2.61 4.26
C ALA A 125 -22.02 1.27 4.99
N ILE A 126 -22.08 1.29 6.32
CA ILE A 126 -22.12 0.07 7.14
C ILE A 126 -23.42 -0.71 6.90
N ARG A 127 -24.57 -0.03 7.00
CA ARG A 127 -25.90 -0.67 6.86
C ARG A 127 -26.07 -1.33 5.50
N SER A 128 -25.55 -0.69 4.44
CA SER A 128 -25.63 -1.17 3.05
C SER A 128 -24.46 -2.06 2.62
N SER A 129 -23.55 -2.43 3.53
CA SER A 129 -22.32 -3.12 3.18
C SER A 129 -22.47 -4.60 2.86
N GLY A 130 -23.64 -5.19 3.06
CA GLY A 130 -23.88 -6.62 2.84
C GLY A 130 -23.59 -7.05 1.40
N ASN A 131 -22.49 -7.79 1.20
CA ASN A 131 -22.13 -8.35 -0.09
C ASN A 131 -21.26 -9.62 0.10
N PRO A 132 -21.80 -10.83 -0.20
CA PRO A 132 -21.09 -12.08 0.00
C PRO A 132 -19.89 -12.27 -0.93
N LEU A 133 -19.76 -11.46 -1.97
CA LEU A 133 -18.64 -11.51 -2.93
C LEU A 133 -17.46 -10.60 -2.53
N ILE A 134 -17.61 -9.79 -1.48
CA ILE A 134 -16.54 -8.94 -0.95
C ILE A 134 -16.06 -9.53 0.37
N ARG A 135 -14.79 -9.85 0.44
CA ARG A 135 -14.14 -10.43 1.60
C ARG A 135 -12.91 -9.63 1.98
N HIS A 136 -12.62 -9.53 3.26
CA HIS A 136 -11.51 -8.73 3.77
C HIS A 136 -10.71 -9.52 4.80
N PHE A 137 -9.38 -9.50 4.65
CA PHE A 137 -8.43 -10.02 5.62
C PHE A 137 -7.59 -8.84 6.15
N GLY A 138 -7.71 -8.55 7.44
CA GLY A 138 -6.86 -7.56 8.09
C GLY A 138 -5.59 -8.23 8.60
N VAL A 139 -4.43 -7.88 8.03
CA VAL A 139 -3.13 -8.29 8.56
C VAL A 139 -2.89 -7.52 9.87
N GLU A 140 -2.63 -8.26 10.96
CA GLU A 140 -2.28 -7.65 12.24
C GLU A 140 -0.94 -6.92 12.14
N MET A 141 -0.87 -5.73 12.73
CA MET A 141 0.32 -4.89 12.67
C MET A 141 1.50 -5.58 13.36
N LEU A 142 2.60 -5.72 12.64
CA LEU A 142 3.83 -6.31 13.15
C LEU A 142 5.06 -5.61 12.58
N PHE A 143 5.86 -5.01 13.46
CA PHE A 143 7.20 -4.51 13.13
C PHE A 143 8.20 -5.64 13.39
N ALA A 144 8.82 -6.18 12.34
CA ALA A 144 9.73 -7.31 12.45
C ALA A 144 11.14 -7.00 11.94
N ARG A 145 12.17 -7.41 12.69
CA ARG A 145 13.59 -7.22 12.34
C ARG A 145 14.05 -8.12 11.19
N ALA A 146 13.34 -9.23 10.98
CA ALA A 146 13.60 -10.19 9.91
C ALA A 146 12.29 -10.56 9.21
N PRO A 147 12.34 -10.99 7.92
CA PRO A 147 11.17 -11.44 7.21
C PRO A 147 10.42 -12.53 7.97
N GLN A 148 9.14 -12.33 8.18
CA GLN A 148 8.25 -13.30 8.82
C GLN A 148 7.69 -14.27 7.79
N GLU A 149 7.32 -15.46 8.25
CA GLU A 149 6.78 -16.53 7.40
C GLU A 149 5.27 -16.69 7.53
N THR A 150 4.68 -16.04 8.51
CA THR A 150 3.25 -16.15 8.82
C THR A 150 2.68 -14.80 9.24
N VAL A 151 1.38 -14.66 9.14
CA VAL A 151 0.62 -13.47 9.59
C VAL A 151 -0.41 -13.87 10.63
N LYS A 152 -0.87 -12.88 11.41
CA LYS A 152 -2.12 -12.98 12.16
C LYS A 152 -3.20 -12.18 11.46
N GLY A 153 -4.42 -12.68 11.54
CA GLY A 153 -5.60 -12.07 10.92
C GLY A 153 -6.67 -13.11 10.63
N SER A 154 -7.79 -12.66 10.11
CA SER A 154 -8.90 -13.51 9.69
C SER A 154 -9.65 -12.90 8.52
N TRP A 155 -10.24 -13.76 7.69
CA TRP A 155 -11.18 -13.34 6.66
C TRP A 155 -12.54 -13.00 7.26
N ALA A 156 -13.15 -11.96 6.75
CA ALA A 156 -14.52 -11.58 7.07
C ALA A 156 -15.29 -11.29 5.79
N VAL A 157 -16.54 -11.73 5.74
CA VAL A 157 -17.48 -11.41 4.66
C VAL A 157 -18.03 -10.00 4.90
N ALA A 158 -18.16 -9.19 3.84
CA ALA A 158 -18.71 -7.86 3.97
C ALA A 158 -20.17 -7.89 4.43
N GLY A 159 -20.44 -7.16 5.49
CA GLY A 159 -21.76 -7.04 6.09
C GLY A 159 -21.79 -6.00 7.21
N PRO A 160 -22.99 -5.62 7.69
CA PRO A 160 -23.14 -4.57 8.70
C PRO A 160 -22.35 -4.81 9.99
N SER A 161 -22.14 -6.07 10.38
CA SER A 161 -21.40 -6.43 11.59
C SER A 161 -19.87 -6.51 11.40
N THR A 162 -19.38 -6.55 10.17
CA THR A 162 -17.96 -6.82 9.86
C THR A 162 -17.28 -5.67 9.14
N SER A 163 -18.00 -4.95 8.27
CA SER A 163 -17.39 -4.00 7.34
C SER A 163 -16.86 -2.72 7.99
N GLY A 164 -17.24 -2.40 9.22
CA GLY A 164 -16.82 -1.15 9.88
C GLY A 164 -15.30 -0.95 9.94
N GLY A 165 -14.56 -2.03 10.15
CA GLY A 165 -13.11 -2.06 10.16
C GLY A 165 -12.44 -2.35 8.81
N PHE A 166 -13.19 -2.57 7.74
CA PHE A 166 -12.61 -2.77 6.40
C PHE A 166 -11.95 -1.48 5.92
N SER A 167 -10.84 -1.59 5.18
CA SER A 167 -10.31 -0.44 4.46
C SER A 167 -11.42 0.16 3.60
N ALA A 168 -11.78 1.41 3.86
CA ALA A 168 -12.86 2.05 3.12
C ALA A 168 -12.54 2.20 1.63
N VAL A 169 -11.31 2.60 1.30
CA VAL A 169 -10.83 2.67 -0.09
C VAL A 169 -10.93 1.29 -0.75
N GLY A 170 -10.44 0.24 -0.07
CA GLY A 170 -10.54 -1.13 -0.56
C GLY A 170 -11.98 -1.59 -0.73
N TYR A 171 -12.85 -1.29 0.23
CA TYR A 171 -14.28 -1.66 0.16
C TYR A 171 -14.99 -0.99 -1.03
N TYR A 172 -14.83 0.32 -1.23
CA TYR A 172 -15.48 1.02 -2.34
C TYR A 172 -14.91 0.59 -3.71
N PHE A 173 -13.60 0.32 -3.78
CA PHE A 173 -12.99 -0.31 -4.93
C PHE A 173 -13.64 -1.65 -5.25
N ALA A 174 -13.72 -2.56 -4.27
CA ALA A 174 -14.30 -3.88 -4.44
C ALA A 174 -15.80 -3.81 -4.80
N ARG A 175 -16.56 -2.93 -4.14
CA ARG A 175 -17.98 -2.70 -4.44
C ARG A 175 -18.20 -2.32 -5.90
N LYS A 176 -17.40 -1.39 -6.43
CA LYS A 176 -17.45 -0.97 -7.83
C LYS A 176 -17.10 -2.12 -8.78
N VAL A 177 -15.99 -2.82 -8.51
CA VAL A 177 -15.58 -3.95 -9.36
C VAL A 177 -16.60 -5.08 -9.35
N VAL A 178 -17.08 -5.50 -8.18
CA VAL A 178 -18.12 -6.56 -8.08
C VAL A 178 -19.39 -6.16 -8.82
N LYS A 179 -19.83 -4.91 -8.67
CA LYS A 179 -21.03 -4.39 -9.36
C LYS A 179 -20.90 -4.49 -10.88
N GLU A 180 -19.71 -4.18 -11.43
CA GLU A 180 -19.49 -4.13 -12.88
C GLU A 180 -19.15 -5.51 -13.49
N THR A 181 -18.66 -6.46 -12.69
CA THR A 181 -18.08 -7.70 -13.22
C THR A 181 -18.68 -8.98 -12.64
N GLY A 182 -19.27 -8.92 -11.44
CA GLY A 182 -19.71 -10.10 -10.70
C GLY A 182 -18.57 -10.97 -10.13
N VAL A 183 -17.30 -10.57 -10.28
CA VAL A 183 -16.13 -11.31 -9.81
C VAL A 183 -15.99 -11.13 -8.30
N PRO A 184 -15.84 -12.22 -7.51
CA PRO A 184 -15.53 -12.11 -6.09
C PRO A 184 -14.21 -11.38 -5.83
N ILE A 185 -14.19 -10.51 -4.82
CA ILE A 185 -13.01 -9.72 -4.45
C ILE A 185 -12.59 -10.00 -3.02
N GLY A 186 -11.33 -10.43 -2.87
CA GLY A 186 -10.63 -10.51 -1.60
C GLY A 186 -9.73 -9.30 -1.40
N LEU A 187 -9.83 -8.65 -0.25
CA LEU A 187 -9.01 -7.50 0.13
C LEU A 187 -8.05 -7.91 1.24
N LEU A 188 -6.75 -7.86 0.99
CA LEU A 188 -5.73 -8.01 2.02
C LEU A 188 -5.32 -6.63 2.51
N ARG A 189 -5.75 -6.20 3.69
CA ARG A 189 -5.30 -4.93 4.26
C ARG A 189 -3.99 -5.12 5.02
N SER A 190 -2.93 -4.49 4.53
CA SER A 190 -1.61 -4.39 5.16
C SER A 190 -1.15 -2.94 5.09
N SER A 191 -1.63 -2.12 6.04
CA SER A 191 -1.41 -0.67 6.10
C SER A 191 -1.21 -0.22 7.53
N VAL A 192 -0.37 0.81 7.75
CA VAL A 192 -0.06 1.38 9.07
C VAL A 192 0.06 2.89 8.97
N GLY A 193 -0.70 3.62 9.79
CA GLY A 193 -0.69 5.08 9.83
C GLY A 193 0.69 5.67 10.17
N GLY A 194 0.99 6.87 9.64
CA GLY A 194 2.20 7.62 9.95
C GLY A 194 3.50 7.01 9.40
N THR A 195 3.44 6.17 8.37
CA THR A 195 4.62 5.45 7.85
C THR A 195 5.10 5.99 6.51
N ASN A 196 6.43 6.01 6.34
CA ASN A 196 7.08 6.35 5.09
C ASN A 196 7.15 5.12 4.17
N ILE A 197 7.32 5.35 2.86
CA ILE A 197 7.45 4.28 1.86
C ILE A 197 8.64 3.34 2.17
N GLU A 198 9.71 3.83 2.75
CA GLU A 198 10.92 3.08 3.12
C GLU A 198 10.63 1.96 4.13
N CYS A 199 9.58 2.07 4.92
CA CYS A 199 9.15 1.02 5.86
C CYS A 199 8.65 -0.25 5.14
N TRP A 200 8.19 -0.09 3.89
CA TRP A 200 7.55 -1.11 3.07
C TRP A 200 8.46 -1.74 2.03
N MET A 201 9.74 -1.33 2.00
CA MET A 201 10.77 -1.86 1.10
C MET A 201 11.55 -2.99 1.78
N ARG A 202 12.09 -3.92 1.01
CA ARG A 202 13.10 -4.86 1.52
C ARG A 202 14.39 -4.12 1.84
N GLN A 203 15.16 -4.68 2.77
CA GLN A 203 16.43 -4.08 3.17
C GLN A 203 17.40 -3.97 1.99
N GLU A 204 17.48 -5.00 1.16
CA GLU A 204 18.34 -5.04 -0.02
C GLU A 204 17.95 -3.92 -1.00
N THR A 205 16.67 -3.80 -1.31
CA THR A 205 16.15 -2.75 -2.19
C THR A 205 16.47 -1.36 -1.67
N LEU A 206 16.33 -1.15 -0.35
CA LEU A 206 16.65 0.12 0.29
C LEU A 206 18.14 0.43 0.21
N LEU A 207 19.01 -0.57 0.42
CA LEU A 207 20.47 -0.41 0.40
C LEU A 207 21.01 -0.20 -1.02
N ASP A 208 20.36 -0.76 -2.03
CA ASP A 208 20.80 -0.76 -3.42
C ASP A 208 20.20 0.37 -4.27
N THR A 209 19.22 1.11 -3.73
CA THR A 209 18.58 2.22 -4.45
C THR A 209 19.42 3.50 -4.29
N PRO A 210 19.99 4.08 -5.36
CA PRO A 210 20.98 5.18 -5.27
C PRO A 210 20.43 6.41 -4.54
N VAL A 211 19.18 6.80 -4.79
CA VAL A 211 18.55 7.97 -4.12
C VAL A 211 18.39 7.78 -2.61
N LEU A 212 18.43 6.54 -2.14
CA LEU A 212 18.35 6.18 -0.71
C LEU A 212 19.72 6.03 -0.05
N LYS A 213 20.82 6.22 -0.79
CA LYS A 213 22.18 6.05 -0.26
C LYS A 213 22.43 6.82 1.05
N PRO A 214 22.05 8.11 1.19
CA PRO A 214 22.25 8.83 2.46
C PRO A 214 21.49 8.18 3.63
N PHE A 215 20.32 7.63 3.37
CA PHE A 215 19.54 6.88 4.36
C PHE A 215 20.20 5.53 4.67
N ALA A 216 20.64 4.80 3.65
CA ALA A 216 21.31 3.51 3.80
C ALA A 216 22.61 3.64 4.59
N ASP A 217 23.39 4.69 4.35
CA ASP A 217 24.65 4.96 5.08
C ASP A 217 24.39 5.24 6.57
N ARG A 218 23.39 6.06 6.88
CA ARG A 218 22.96 6.28 8.29
C ARG A 218 22.51 4.99 8.94
N MET A 219 21.75 4.15 8.22
CA MET A 219 21.29 2.86 8.73
C MET A 219 22.48 1.94 9.06
N ARG A 220 23.46 1.81 8.16
CA ARG A 220 24.67 1.02 8.39
C ARG A 220 25.43 1.49 9.63
N THR A 221 25.62 2.81 9.77
CA THR A 221 26.30 3.40 10.92
C THR A 221 25.55 3.10 12.23
N SER A 222 24.23 3.28 12.23
CA SER A 222 23.40 3.03 13.42
C SER A 222 23.39 1.54 13.82
N LEU A 223 23.35 0.63 12.82
CA LEU A 223 23.43 -0.82 13.08
C LEU A 223 24.81 -1.22 13.62
N ALA A 224 25.89 -0.64 13.10
CA ALA A 224 27.24 -0.89 13.60
C ALA A 224 27.37 -0.43 15.06
N GLN A 225 26.86 0.76 15.39
CA GLN A 225 26.85 1.25 16.76
C GLN A 225 26.03 0.36 17.69
N TYR A 226 24.82 -0.02 17.27
CA TYR A 226 23.98 -0.95 18.03
C TYR A 226 24.66 -2.27 18.34
N GLN A 227 25.44 -2.82 17.40
CA GLN A 227 26.22 -4.05 17.64
C GLN A 227 27.33 -3.85 18.70
N ILE A 228 27.93 -2.66 18.75
CA ILE A 228 28.91 -2.31 19.78
C ILE A 228 28.24 -2.24 21.14
N ASP A 229 27.12 -1.51 21.21
CA ASP A 229 26.33 -1.33 22.44
C ASP A 229 25.79 -2.65 22.97
N LEU A 230 25.32 -3.53 22.07
CA LEU A 230 24.83 -4.87 22.41
C LEU A 230 25.93 -5.74 23.04
N ARG A 231 27.15 -5.70 22.48
CA ARG A 231 28.30 -6.41 23.07
C ARG A 231 28.66 -5.85 24.45
N ALA A 232 28.61 -4.53 24.62
CA ALA A 232 28.83 -3.89 25.91
C ALA A 232 27.76 -4.30 26.94
N TRP A 233 26.51 -4.33 26.52
CA TRP A 233 25.38 -4.76 27.34
C TRP A 233 25.53 -6.24 27.78
N HIS A 234 25.89 -7.15 26.89
CA HIS A 234 26.14 -8.55 27.25
C HIS A 234 27.20 -8.67 28.35
N LYS A 235 28.30 -7.94 28.25
CA LYS A 235 29.33 -7.91 29.32
C LYS A 235 28.79 -7.36 30.64
N ALA A 236 27.94 -6.32 30.58
CA ALA A 236 27.30 -5.74 31.76
C ALA A 236 26.31 -6.73 32.41
N VAL A 237 25.53 -7.45 31.61
CA VAL A 237 24.61 -8.51 32.11
C VAL A 237 25.40 -9.65 32.77
N ASP A 238 26.51 -10.12 32.15
CA ASP A 238 27.35 -11.15 32.74
C ASP A 238 27.94 -10.72 34.09
N ALA A 239 28.36 -9.46 34.18
CA ALA A 239 28.88 -8.90 35.44
C ALA A 239 27.77 -8.77 36.50
N TRP A 240 26.58 -8.32 36.07
CA TRP A 240 25.40 -8.21 36.93
C TRP A 240 24.97 -9.59 37.47
N VAL A 241 24.87 -10.63 36.63
CA VAL A 241 24.51 -11.99 37.06
C VAL A 241 25.49 -12.49 38.12
N LYS A 242 26.81 -12.27 37.95
CA LYS A 242 27.82 -12.66 38.95
C LYS A 242 27.68 -11.88 40.27
N ALA A 243 27.37 -10.59 40.20
CA ALA A 243 27.16 -9.76 41.38
C ALA A 243 25.87 -10.17 42.11
N GLU A 244 24.77 -10.43 41.40
CA GLU A 244 23.50 -10.85 41.97
C GLU A 244 23.57 -12.20 42.69
N ALA A 245 24.34 -13.16 42.13
CA ALA A 245 24.57 -14.44 42.81
C ALA A 245 25.19 -14.25 44.21
N LYS A 246 26.10 -13.26 44.39
CA LYS A 246 26.65 -12.92 45.71
C LYS A 246 25.67 -12.20 46.62
N ARG A 247 24.84 -11.30 46.06
CA ARG A 247 23.80 -10.56 46.81
C ARG A 247 22.76 -11.53 47.36
N VAL A 248 22.23 -12.43 46.55
CA VAL A 248 21.25 -13.44 46.96
C VAL A 248 21.85 -14.38 48.04
N ALA A 249 23.11 -14.82 47.84
CA ALA A 249 23.79 -15.63 48.85
C ALA A 249 23.98 -14.88 50.20
N GLY A 250 24.04 -13.54 50.16
CA GLY A 250 24.11 -12.68 51.35
C GLY A 250 22.74 -12.26 51.94
N GLY A 251 21.63 -12.80 51.41
CA GLY A 251 20.27 -12.48 51.87
C GLY A 251 19.74 -11.11 51.46
N MET A 252 20.31 -10.51 50.39
CA MET A 252 19.88 -9.21 49.87
C MET A 252 18.93 -9.41 48.67
N ASP A 253 18.01 -8.45 48.47
CA ASP A 253 17.13 -8.44 47.30
C ASP A 253 17.89 -8.29 45.98
N VAL A 254 17.31 -8.86 44.91
CA VAL A 254 17.85 -8.79 43.53
C VAL A 254 17.72 -7.36 42.99
N SER A 255 18.80 -6.87 42.38
CA SER A 255 18.77 -5.57 41.67
C SER A 255 18.22 -5.71 40.24
N PHE A 256 17.84 -4.59 39.61
CA PHE A 256 17.41 -4.59 38.20
C PHE A 256 18.61 -4.91 37.25
N PRO A 257 18.39 -5.71 36.20
CA PRO A 257 19.40 -5.94 35.19
C PRO A 257 19.72 -4.67 34.38
N PRO A 258 20.92 -4.58 33.77
CA PRO A 258 21.22 -3.50 32.84
C PRO A 258 20.20 -3.39 31.71
N GLU A 259 19.79 -2.16 31.37
CA GLU A 259 18.84 -1.92 30.29
C GLU A 259 19.42 -2.32 28.95
N GLN A 260 18.68 -3.10 28.16
CA GLN A 260 19.08 -3.53 26.84
C GLN A 260 19.10 -2.33 25.87
N PRO A 261 20.18 -2.17 25.04
CA PRO A 261 20.19 -1.15 24.01
C PRO A 261 18.98 -1.25 23.08
N LYS A 262 18.34 -0.12 22.80
CA LYS A 262 17.22 -0.07 21.88
C LYS A 262 17.68 -0.30 20.45
N PHE A 263 16.97 -1.17 19.73
CA PHE A 263 17.22 -1.36 18.31
C PHE A 263 16.98 -0.04 17.55
N PRO A 264 17.92 0.45 16.72
CA PRO A 264 17.84 1.79 16.13
C PRO A 264 16.70 1.97 15.13
N PHE A 265 16.07 0.88 14.70
CA PHE A 265 14.98 0.86 13.71
C PHE A 265 13.86 -0.07 14.19
N GLY A 266 12.73 0.44 14.65
CA GLY A 266 11.54 -0.34 14.57
C GLY A 266 10.86 -0.91 15.79
N GLU A 267 11.14 -0.47 17.00
CA GLU A 267 10.26 -0.81 18.14
C GLU A 267 9.38 0.36 18.58
N GLN A 268 9.56 1.53 18.01
CA GLN A 268 8.69 2.67 18.28
C GLN A 268 7.83 2.91 17.05
N ALA A 269 6.52 2.80 17.22
CA ALA A 269 5.49 2.94 16.19
C ALA A 269 5.55 4.24 15.36
N PHE A 270 6.41 5.17 15.72
CA PHE A 270 6.56 6.48 15.10
C PHE A 270 7.97 6.79 14.56
N ASN A 271 8.85 5.79 14.46
CA ASN A 271 10.12 5.99 13.77
C ASN A 271 10.08 5.34 12.37
N PRO A 272 9.67 6.10 11.34
CA PRO A 272 9.21 5.56 10.06
C PRO A 272 10.33 5.17 9.09
N ARG A 273 11.55 4.87 9.57
CA ARG A 273 12.74 4.80 8.71
C ARG A 273 13.32 3.40 8.51
N CYS A 274 12.52 2.34 8.68
CA CYS A 274 13.06 0.98 8.60
C CYS A 274 12.15 0.01 7.86
N VAL A 275 12.74 -1.03 7.31
CA VAL A 275 12.15 -2.14 6.54
C VAL A 275 11.22 -3.06 7.35
N THR A 276 10.87 -2.71 8.57
CA THR A 276 10.22 -3.62 9.52
C THR A 276 8.79 -3.97 9.16
N LEU A 277 8.08 -3.08 8.47
CA LEU A 277 6.72 -3.39 7.99
C LEU A 277 6.74 -4.32 6.80
N HIS A 278 7.71 -4.17 5.88
CA HIS A 278 7.90 -5.18 4.85
C HIS A 278 8.13 -6.55 5.49
N ASN A 279 9.05 -6.66 6.43
CA ASN A 279 9.37 -7.92 7.09
C ASN A 279 8.18 -8.54 7.83
N GLY A 280 7.39 -7.72 8.54
CA GLY A 280 6.27 -8.20 9.36
C GLY A 280 4.96 -8.40 8.60
N MET A 281 4.70 -7.59 7.58
CA MET A 281 3.37 -7.44 7.01
C MET A 281 3.28 -7.67 5.49
N ILE A 282 4.41 -7.69 4.76
CA ILE A 282 4.46 -7.96 3.31
C ILE A 282 5.18 -9.28 3.04
N ALA A 283 6.33 -9.51 3.68
CA ALA A 283 7.12 -10.72 3.46
C ALA A 283 6.30 -12.02 3.62
N PRO A 284 5.47 -12.18 4.67
CA PRO A 284 4.68 -13.39 4.85
C PRO A 284 3.56 -13.58 3.82
N LEU A 285 3.24 -12.55 3.02
CA LEU A 285 2.23 -12.63 1.96
C LEU A 285 2.80 -13.11 0.61
N GLY A 286 4.13 -13.13 0.43
CA GLY A 286 4.79 -13.29 -0.88
C GLY A 286 4.42 -14.54 -1.67
N ASN A 287 4.05 -15.64 -1.01
CA ASN A 287 3.60 -16.86 -1.68
C ASN A 287 2.09 -16.86 -1.99
N PHE A 288 1.31 -15.97 -1.38
CA PHE A 288 -0.12 -15.83 -1.66
C PHE A 288 -0.32 -14.94 -2.88
N GLN A 289 -1.08 -15.41 -3.84
CA GLN A 289 -1.20 -14.74 -5.13
C GLN A 289 -2.19 -13.59 -5.04
N VAL A 290 -1.82 -12.46 -5.66
CA VAL A 290 -2.66 -11.26 -5.72
C VAL A 290 -2.81 -10.78 -7.17
N ALA A 291 -3.97 -10.20 -7.49
CA ALA A 291 -4.25 -9.57 -8.78
C ALA A 291 -3.48 -8.27 -8.97
N GLY A 292 -3.32 -7.50 -7.89
CA GLY A 292 -2.66 -6.21 -7.90
C GLY A 292 -2.61 -5.54 -6.53
N VAL A 293 -2.11 -4.31 -6.52
CA VAL A 293 -1.91 -3.49 -5.32
C VAL A 293 -2.71 -2.19 -5.42
N LEU A 294 -3.37 -1.83 -4.33
CA LEU A 294 -3.94 -0.51 -4.08
C LEU A 294 -3.06 0.17 -3.03
N TRP A 295 -2.46 1.31 -3.40
CA TRP A 295 -1.46 2.01 -2.58
C TRP A 295 -1.92 3.42 -2.24
N TYR A 296 -2.11 3.72 -0.95
CA TYR A 296 -2.40 5.06 -0.48
C TYR A 296 -1.42 5.45 0.61
N GLN A 297 -0.37 6.17 0.21
CA GLN A 297 0.71 6.61 1.08
C GLN A 297 1.36 7.84 0.45
N GLY A 298 1.95 8.69 1.28
CA GLY A 298 2.76 9.80 0.80
C GLY A 298 2.83 10.94 1.78
N GLU A 299 1.84 11.10 2.63
CA GLU A 299 1.71 12.22 3.57
C GLU A 299 2.96 12.37 4.43
N ASN A 300 3.51 11.24 4.87
CA ASN A 300 4.70 11.22 5.72
C ASN A 300 6.02 11.46 4.96
N ASN A 301 6.03 11.29 3.62
CA ASN A 301 7.16 11.62 2.76
C ASN A 301 7.07 13.02 2.14
N ALA A 302 5.91 13.68 2.21
CA ALA A 302 5.66 14.98 1.58
C ALA A 302 6.11 16.18 2.45
N GLY A 303 6.89 15.96 3.52
CA GLY A 303 7.25 16.99 4.50
C GLY A 303 8.13 18.13 3.94
N ASN A 304 8.84 17.90 2.84
CA ASN A 304 9.64 18.91 2.16
C ASN A 304 9.81 18.57 0.66
N ALA A 305 10.16 19.60 -0.14
CA ALA A 305 10.29 19.48 -1.59
C ALA A 305 11.36 18.46 -2.02
N PHE A 306 12.48 18.37 -1.30
CA PHE A 306 13.57 17.44 -1.63
C PHE A 306 13.12 15.98 -1.52
N GLU A 307 12.45 15.60 -0.44
CA GLU A 307 11.91 14.25 -0.27
C GLU A 307 10.76 13.96 -1.26
N GLY A 308 9.91 14.95 -1.53
CA GLY A 308 8.85 14.85 -2.53
C GLY A 308 9.41 14.47 -3.89
N ASN A 309 10.46 15.12 -4.35
CA ASN A 309 11.08 14.85 -5.65
C ASN A 309 11.70 13.45 -5.77
N GLN A 310 12.22 12.91 -4.66
CA GLN A 310 12.80 11.57 -4.65
C GLN A 310 11.75 10.45 -4.67
N TYR A 311 10.49 10.76 -4.44
CA TYR A 311 9.46 9.74 -4.24
C TYR A 311 9.27 8.84 -5.46
N ILE A 312 9.41 9.36 -6.67
CA ILE A 312 9.29 8.55 -7.90
C ILE A 312 10.30 7.40 -7.93
N GLU A 313 11.55 7.65 -7.54
CA GLU A 313 12.58 6.60 -7.54
C GLU A 313 12.35 5.60 -6.39
N LYS A 314 11.92 6.08 -5.23
CA LYS A 314 11.52 5.22 -4.10
C LYS A 314 10.35 4.32 -4.50
N GLN A 315 9.32 4.88 -5.12
CA GLN A 315 8.15 4.14 -5.55
C GLN A 315 8.49 3.13 -6.67
N ARG A 316 9.33 3.53 -7.64
CA ARG A 316 9.83 2.62 -8.69
C ARG A 316 10.55 1.43 -8.08
N ALA A 317 11.47 1.66 -7.15
CA ALA A 317 12.22 0.61 -6.48
C ALA A 317 11.30 -0.34 -5.72
N MET A 318 10.36 0.19 -4.92
CA MET A 318 9.39 -0.62 -4.17
C MET A 318 8.47 -1.44 -5.10
N ILE A 319 7.94 -0.85 -6.17
CA ILE A 319 7.08 -1.57 -7.12
C ILE A 319 7.84 -2.72 -7.78
N THR A 320 9.08 -2.48 -8.22
CA THR A 320 9.93 -3.51 -8.83
C THR A 320 10.21 -4.64 -7.84
N ASP A 321 10.51 -4.27 -6.61
CA ASP A 321 10.75 -5.18 -5.51
C ASP A 321 9.54 -6.07 -5.19
N TRP A 322 8.37 -5.47 -5.02
CA TRP A 322 7.14 -6.23 -4.72
C TRP A 322 6.73 -7.12 -5.89
N ARG A 323 6.87 -6.68 -7.14
CA ARG A 323 6.63 -7.52 -8.31
C ARG A 323 7.51 -8.76 -8.32
N THR A 324 8.77 -8.61 -7.95
CA THR A 324 9.72 -9.73 -7.79
C THR A 324 9.30 -10.63 -6.64
N TRP A 325 8.96 -10.06 -5.49
CA TRP A 325 8.57 -10.78 -4.28
C TRP A 325 7.31 -11.63 -4.49
N PHE A 326 6.30 -11.10 -5.15
CA PHE A 326 5.06 -11.81 -5.50
C PHE A 326 5.18 -12.68 -6.75
N GLY A 327 6.34 -12.70 -7.43
CA GLY A 327 6.54 -13.47 -8.65
C GLY A 327 5.62 -13.03 -9.81
N THR A 328 5.25 -11.75 -9.86
CA THR A 328 4.30 -11.20 -10.84
C THR A 328 4.88 -9.93 -11.47
N PRO A 329 5.71 -10.04 -12.52
CA PRO A 329 6.43 -8.91 -13.12
C PRO A 329 5.55 -7.75 -13.58
N ASN A 330 4.35 -8.07 -14.06
CA ASN A 330 3.39 -7.08 -14.59
C ASN A 330 2.22 -6.83 -13.61
N MET A 331 2.44 -7.06 -12.32
CA MET A 331 1.40 -6.84 -11.30
C MET A 331 0.93 -5.37 -11.33
N PRO A 332 -0.37 -5.12 -11.55
CA PRO A 332 -0.95 -3.79 -11.49
C PRO A 332 -0.70 -3.13 -10.13
N PHE A 333 -0.31 -1.86 -10.17
CA PHE A 333 -0.05 -1.07 -8.98
C PHE A 333 -0.73 0.29 -9.11
N TYR A 334 -1.82 0.48 -8.38
CA TYR A 334 -2.62 1.70 -8.46
C TYR A 334 -2.41 2.55 -7.20
N SER A 335 -2.00 3.79 -7.41
CA SER A 335 -1.69 4.74 -6.34
C SER A 335 -2.78 5.80 -6.21
N VAL A 336 -2.91 6.36 -5.00
CA VAL A 336 -3.72 7.55 -4.76
C VAL A 336 -2.80 8.77 -4.72
N GLN A 337 -3.08 9.77 -5.57
CA GLN A 337 -2.44 11.08 -5.48
C GLN A 337 -3.04 11.85 -4.30
N LEU A 338 -2.16 12.44 -3.48
CA LEU A 338 -2.57 13.08 -2.21
C LEU A 338 -3.65 14.13 -2.37
N ALA A 339 -4.59 14.14 -1.44
CA ALA A 339 -5.66 15.11 -1.32
C ALA A 339 -5.13 16.51 -0.94
N GLY A 340 -5.91 17.55 -1.15
CA GLY A 340 -5.65 18.89 -0.61
C GLY A 340 -5.73 18.90 0.91
N TRP A 341 -4.86 19.65 1.58
CA TRP A 341 -4.83 19.75 3.03
C TRP A 341 -4.34 21.15 3.47
N GLN A 342 -4.76 21.60 4.65
CA GLN A 342 -4.50 22.91 5.23
C GLN A 342 -5.13 24.08 4.44
N LYS A 343 -4.95 25.27 4.94
CA LYS A 343 -5.42 26.49 4.27
C LYS A 343 -4.66 26.73 2.97
N GLN A 344 -5.37 27.18 1.95
CA GLN A 344 -4.76 27.50 0.67
C GLN A 344 -3.73 28.62 0.83
N SER A 345 -2.52 28.39 0.33
CA SER A 345 -1.50 29.42 0.23
C SER A 345 -1.92 30.52 -0.75
N THR A 346 -1.62 31.78 -0.42
CA THR A 346 -1.80 32.94 -1.31
C THR A 346 -0.65 33.12 -2.30
N ASP A 347 0.49 32.43 -2.05
CA ASP A 347 1.65 32.47 -2.95
C ASP A 347 1.28 31.87 -4.31
N ALA A 348 1.41 32.66 -5.36
CA ALA A 348 1.17 32.23 -6.73
C ALA A 348 2.17 31.14 -7.17
N ALA A 349 3.43 31.25 -6.74
CA ALA A 349 4.48 30.30 -7.11
C ALA A 349 4.21 28.89 -6.59
N GLY A 350 3.63 28.76 -5.39
CA GLY A 350 3.49 27.48 -4.73
C GLY A 350 4.85 26.82 -4.48
N GLY A 351 4.93 25.50 -4.57
CA GLY A 351 6.21 24.77 -4.47
C GLY A 351 6.53 24.26 -3.07
N ASP A 352 5.51 23.96 -2.27
CA ASP A 352 5.65 23.25 -1.01
C ASP A 352 5.94 21.75 -1.22
N GLY A 353 6.34 21.06 -0.16
CA GLY A 353 6.66 19.62 -0.23
C GLY A 353 5.51 18.76 -0.75
N TRP A 354 4.26 19.17 -0.51
CA TRP A 354 3.07 18.46 -0.95
C TRP A 354 2.85 18.56 -2.46
N SER A 355 3.09 19.73 -3.04
CA SER A 355 2.99 19.96 -4.48
C SER A 355 4.07 19.24 -5.26
N GLU A 356 5.33 19.27 -4.78
CA GLU A 356 6.43 18.47 -5.34
C GLU A 356 6.14 16.98 -5.29
N PHE A 357 5.58 16.52 -4.18
CA PHE A 357 5.20 15.13 -3.98
C PHE A 357 4.12 14.66 -4.96
N ARG A 358 3.06 15.46 -5.15
CA ARG A 358 2.00 15.13 -6.14
C ARG A 358 2.53 15.08 -7.57
N ASP A 359 3.46 15.97 -7.92
CA ASP A 359 4.09 15.91 -9.23
C ASP A 359 4.95 14.65 -9.39
N ALA A 360 5.66 14.22 -8.35
CA ALA A 360 6.36 12.94 -8.34
C ALA A 360 5.41 11.75 -8.49
N GLN A 361 4.25 11.76 -7.81
CA GLN A 361 3.21 10.75 -7.97
C GLN A 361 2.67 10.72 -9.41
N ARG A 362 2.41 11.89 -10.03
CA ARG A 362 2.00 11.98 -11.44
C ARG A 362 3.07 11.39 -12.37
N ARG A 363 4.35 11.72 -12.16
CA ARG A 363 5.46 11.18 -12.95
C ARG A 363 5.64 9.67 -12.77
N SER A 364 5.19 9.09 -11.65
CA SER A 364 5.23 7.64 -11.43
C SER A 364 4.36 6.85 -12.40
N LEU A 365 3.42 7.48 -13.12
CA LEU A 365 2.67 6.87 -14.21
C LEU A 365 3.55 6.41 -15.38
N ALA A 366 4.80 6.89 -15.48
CA ALA A 366 5.79 6.36 -16.42
C ALA A 366 6.32 4.96 -16.04
N ILE A 367 6.01 4.45 -14.85
CA ILE A 367 6.33 3.07 -14.46
C ILE A 367 5.28 2.15 -15.12
N PRO A 368 5.67 1.12 -15.89
CA PRO A 368 4.71 0.25 -16.55
C PRO A 368 3.72 -0.41 -15.58
N PHE A 369 2.49 -0.64 -16.04
CA PHE A 369 1.40 -1.27 -15.27
C PHE A 369 1.06 -0.53 -13.97
N THR A 370 1.15 0.79 -13.97
CA THR A 370 0.69 1.64 -12.87
C THR A 370 -0.53 2.46 -13.28
N GLY A 371 -1.27 2.92 -12.29
CA GLY A 371 -2.38 3.85 -12.43
C GLY A 371 -2.45 4.77 -11.21
N MET A 372 -3.20 5.88 -11.33
CA MET A 372 -3.31 6.86 -10.27
C MET A 372 -4.73 7.42 -10.17
N ALA A 373 -5.32 7.34 -8.99
CA ALA A 373 -6.54 8.03 -8.63
C ALA A 373 -6.19 9.37 -7.96
N SER A 374 -6.52 10.50 -8.57
CA SER A 374 -6.31 11.79 -7.93
C SER A 374 -7.38 12.02 -6.86
N ALA A 375 -6.94 12.47 -5.67
CA ALA A 375 -7.82 12.90 -4.59
C ALA A 375 -7.71 14.41 -4.32
N VAL A 376 -7.12 15.17 -5.23
CA VAL A 376 -6.81 16.60 -5.05
C VAL A 376 -8.04 17.45 -4.76
N ASP A 377 -9.19 17.06 -5.31
CA ASP A 377 -10.48 17.77 -5.28
C ASP A 377 -11.41 17.34 -4.14
N ILE A 378 -11.00 16.39 -3.32
CA ILE A 378 -11.80 15.81 -2.23
C ILE A 378 -11.08 15.87 -0.88
N GLY A 379 -10.13 16.81 -0.75
CA GLY A 379 -9.40 17.08 0.47
C GLY A 379 -10.24 17.75 1.56
N ASP A 380 -9.68 17.84 2.74
CA ASP A 380 -10.24 18.58 3.88
C ASP A 380 -9.20 19.56 4.41
N VAL A 381 -9.62 20.80 4.68
CA VAL A 381 -8.73 21.87 5.14
C VAL A 381 -8.17 21.57 6.53
N ASP A 382 -8.98 20.96 7.38
CA ASP A 382 -8.70 20.76 8.80
C ASP A 382 -8.26 19.32 9.12
N ASP A 383 -8.46 18.37 8.19
CA ASP A 383 -8.12 16.96 8.40
C ASP A 383 -7.29 16.41 7.23
N ILE A 384 -6.12 15.87 7.54
CA ILE A 384 -5.25 15.16 6.58
C ILE A 384 -5.91 13.87 6.05
N HIS A 385 -7.01 13.44 6.68
CA HIS A 385 -7.76 12.23 6.34
C HIS A 385 -9.13 12.58 5.73
N PRO A 386 -9.21 12.87 4.42
CA PRO A 386 -10.49 13.12 3.78
C PRO A 386 -11.44 11.94 3.99
N LYS A 387 -12.65 12.22 4.49
CA LYS A 387 -13.64 11.18 4.81
C LYS A 387 -14.32 10.60 3.58
N ASN A 388 -14.23 11.28 2.44
CA ASN A 388 -14.71 10.79 1.14
C ASN A 388 -13.79 9.71 0.57
N LYS A 389 -13.85 8.49 1.13
CA LYS A 389 -13.11 7.34 0.62
C LYS A 389 -13.79 6.65 -0.55
N GLN A 390 -15.07 6.95 -0.79
CA GLN A 390 -15.83 6.39 -1.89
C GLN A 390 -15.24 6.80 -3.24
N ASP A 391 -15.09 8.10 -3.49
CA ASP A 391 -14.57 8.58 -4.76
C ASP A 391 -13.13 8.09 -5.01
N VAL A 392 -12.31 7.99 -3.96
CA VAL A 392 -10.97 7.41 -4.06
C VAL A 392 -11.03 5.96 -4.53
N GLY A 393 -11.80 5.11 -3.84
CA GLY A 393 -11.92 3.69 -4.18
C GLY A 393 -12.51 3.46 -5.57
N GLU A 394 -13.55 4.21 -5.92
CA GLU A 394 -14.20 4.11 -7.23
C GLU A 394 -13.28 4.59 -8.36
N ARG A 395 -12.48 5.66 -8.17
CA ARG A 395 -11.47 6.12 -9.14
C ARG A 395 -10.36 5.08 -9.33
N MET A 396 -9.91 4.40 -8.26
CA MET A 396 -8.96 3.29 -8.39
C MET A 396 -9.56 2.11 -9.17
N ALA A 397 -10.85 1.82 -8.96
CA ALA A 397 -11.54 0.74 -9.66
C ALA A 397 -11.62 0.97 -11.18
N LEU A 398 -11.66 2.21 -11.67
CA LEU A 398 -11.66 2.50 -13.10
C LEU A 398 -10.42 1.94 -13.79
N TRP A 399 -9.24 2.08 -13.18
CA TRP A 399 -8.00 1.50 -13.70
C TRP A 399 -8.08 -0.02 -13.76
N ALA A 400 -8.54 -0.67 -12.69
CA ALA A 400 -8.72 -2.12 -12.67
C ALA A 400 -9.73 -2.59 -13.74
N LEU A 401 -10.86 -1.92 -13.86
CA LEU A 401 -11.89 -2.24 -14.86
C LEU A 401 -11.32 -2.24 -16.28
N ARG A 402 -10.49 -1.25 -16.63
CA ARG A 402 -9.84 -1.19 -17.94
C ARG A 402 -8.76 -2.25 -18.11
N ASP A 403 -7.83 -2.36 -17.15
CA ASP A 403 -6.57 -3.08 -17.33
C ASP A 403 -6.68 -4.56 -16.96
N VAL A 404 -7.51 -4.92 -15.99
CA VAL A 404 -7.66 -6.29 -15.47
C VAL A 404 -8.97 -6.92 -15.93
N TYR A 405 -10.05 -6.14 -16.00
CA TYR A 405 -11.39 -6.67 -16.32
C TYR A 405 -11.83 -6.40 -17.76
N GLY A 406 -10.96 -5.86 -18.61
CA GLY A 406 -11.17 -5.76 -20.05
C GLY A 406 -12.17 -4.69 -20.52
N ARG A 407 -12.57 -3.76 -19.64
CA ARG A 407 -13.48 -2.65 -19.97
C ARG A 407 -12.69 -1.52 -20.68
N LYS A 408 -12.25 -1.77 -21.92
CA LYS A 408 -11.29 -0.92 -22.64
C LYS A 408 -11.72 0.55 -22.82
N ASP A 409 -13.03 0.81 -22.88
CA ASP A 409 -13.58 2.16 -23.07
C ASP A 409 -13.69 2.96 -21.75
N THR A 410 -13.25 2.39 -20.63
CA THR A 410 -13.30 3.06 -19.33
C THR A 410 -12.35 4.26 -19.29
N VAL A 411 -12.87 5.45 -19.05
CA VAL A 411 -12.07 6.64 -18.76
C VAL A 411 -11.51 6.48 -17.34
N VAL A 412 -10.19 6.33 -17.22
CA VAL A 412 -9.54 5.93 -15.95
C VAL A 412 -8.93 7.08 -15.17
N SER A 413 -8.68 8.22 -15.83
CA SER A 413 -8.01 9.38 -15.24
C SER A 413 -8.68 10.67 -15.69
N GLY A 414 -8.55 11.70 -14.89
CA GLY A 414 -8.73 13.08 -15.34
C GLY A 414 -7.57 13.53 -16.24
N PRO A 415 -7.61 14.78 -16.71
CA PRO A 415 -6.60 15.33 -17.62
C PRO A 415 -5.18 15.22 -17.04
N LEU A 416 -4.27 14.67 -17.83
CA LEU A 416 -2.83 14.61 -17.54
C LEU A 416 -2.09 15.45 -18.57
N LEU A 417 -1.24 16.38 -18.13
CA LEU A 417 -0.47 17.23 -19.04
C LEU A 417 0.35 16.35 -20.02
N LYS A 418 0.12 16.54 -21.30
CA LYS A 418 0.84 15.89 -22.41
C LYS A 418 1.98 16.74 -22.94
N GLY A 419 1.74 18.05 -23.05
CA GLY A 419 2.72 18.99 -23.57
C GLY A 419 2.28 20.45 -23.49
N VAL A 420 3.25 21.32 -23.61
CA VAL A 420 3.08 22.78 -23.63
C VAL A 420 3.78 23.33 -24.87
N GLN A 421 3.13 24.25 -25.55
CA GLN A 421 3.71 24.98 -26.68
C GLN A 421 3.36 26.46 -26.59
N SER A 422 4.17 27.30 -27.24
CA SER A 422 3.85 28.72 -27.41
C SER A 422 2.67 28.88 -28.36
N GLY A 423 1.70 29.71 -27.97
CA GLY A 423 0.57 30.08 -28.79
C GLY A 423 0.77 31.43 -29.47
N LYS A 424 -0.30 32.26 -29.53
CA LYS A 424 -0.20 33.68 -29.92
C LYS A 424 0.74 34.42 -28.95
N PRO A 425 1.32 35.54 -29.33
CA PRO A 425 2.15 36.34 -28.40
C PRO A 425 1.47 36.52 -27.04
N GLY A 426 2.21 36.23 -25.96
CA GLY A 426 1.69 36.30 -24.59
C GLY A 426 0.87 35.08 -24.13
N THR A 427 0.80 33.98 -24.92
CA THR A 427 0.01 32.78 -24.55
C THR A 427 0.82 31.50 -24.56
N LEU A 428 0.40 30.55 -23.71
CA LEU A 428 0.78 29.13 -23.76
C LEU A 428 -0.43 28.27 -24.11
N VAL A 429 -0.21 27.21 -24.86
CA VAL A 429 -1.23 26.22 -25.24
C VAL A 429 -0.83 24.87 -24.65
N LEU A 430 -1.74 24.28 -23.86
CA LEU A 430 -1.55 23.03 -23.15
C LEU A 430 -2.38 21.93 -23.78
N ALA A 431 -1.74 20.80 -24.07
CA ALA A 431 -2.39 19.57 -24.49
C ALA A 431 -2.50 18.58 -23.34
N PHE A 432 -3.57 17.81 -23.30
CA PHE A 432 -3.81 16.82 -22.25
C PHE A 432 -4.11 15.44 -22.85
N ASP A 433 -3.55 14.40 -22.22
CA ASP A 433 -4.06 13.04 -22.32
C ASP A 433 -5.25 12.88 -21.37
N HIS A 434 -6.11 11.89 -21.60
CA HIS A 434 -7.30 11.61 -20.80
C HIS A 434 -8.30 12.78 -20.73
N ALA A 435 -8.44 13.55 -21.80
CA ALA A 435 -9.43 14.61 -21.90
C ALA A 435 -10.89 14.08 -21.76
N GLY A 436 -11.12 12.75 -21.99
CA GLY A 436 -12.38 12.10 -21.68
C GLY A 436 -13.60 12.70 -22.37
N GLY A 437 -13.45 13.06 -23.67
CA GLY A 437 -14.50 13.68 -24.49
C GLY A 437 -14.57 15.20 -24.36
N GLY A 438 -13.61 15.85 -23.72
CA GLY A 438 -13.40 17.31 -23.62
C GLY A 438 -13.07 17.78 -22.22
N LEU A 439 -12.49 18.97 -22.15
CA LEU A 439 -12.09 19.66 -20.92
C LEU A 439 -13.22 20.56 -20.42
N MET A 440 -13.35 20.68 -19.10
CA MET A 440 -14.36 21.54 -18.47
C MET A 440 -13.95 22.00 -17.08
N ALA A 441 -14.57 23.06 -16.58
CA ALA A 441 -14.53 23.43 -15.19
C ALA A 441 -15.54 22.61 -14.38
N GLY A 442 -15.19 22.24 -13.15
CA GLY A 442 -16.09 21.52 -12.27
C GLY A 442 -15.66 21.54 -10.82
N LYS A 443 -16.44 20.92 -9.96
CA LYS A 443 -16.13 20.69 -8.56
C LYS A 443 -16.81 19.44 -8.04
N MET A 444 -16.29 18.85 -6.99
CA MET A 444 -17.04 17.87 -6.20
C MET A 444 -17.92 18.61 -5.18
N ALA A 445 -19.23 18.40 -5.24
CA ALA A 445 -20.21 18.97 -4.32
C ALA A 445 -20.62 17.98 -3.21
N GLY A 446 -19.79 16.99 -2.98
CA GLY A 446 -19.98 15.90 -2.05
C GLY A 446 -19.65 14.56 -2.69
N ARG A 447 -19.78 13.50 -1.93
CA ARG A 447 -19.45 12.14 -2.34
C ARG A 447 -20.23 11.70 -3.58
N GLY A 448 -19.52 11.34 -4.66
CA GLY A 448 -20.11 10.92 -5.93
C GLY A 448 -20.90 12.01 -6.67
N LYS A 449 -20.79 13.28 -6.25
CA LYS A 449 -21.57 14.38 -6.82
C LYS A 449 -20.65 15.38 -7.51
N PHE A 450 -20.40 15.16 -8.78
CA PHE A 450 -19.72 16.13 -9.63
C PHE A 450 -20.71 17.21 -10.10
N GLU A 451 -20.29 18.47 -10.01
CA GLU A 451 -21.02 19.65 -10.54
C GLU A 451 -20.18 20.35 -11.59
N PRO A 452 -20.67 20.48 -12.83
CA PRO A 452 -20.02 21.32 -13.83
C PRO A 452 -20.12 22.81 -13.46
N LEU A 453 -19.07 23.54 -13.77
CA LEU A 453 -19.00 25.00 -13.62
C LEU A 453 -18.91 25.66 -15.00
N PRO A 454 -19.22 26.97 -15.12
CA PRO A 454 -18.98 27.72 -16.35
C PRO A 454 -17.52 27.60 -16.82
N ALA A 455 -17.28 27.50 -18.12
CA ALA A 455 -15.93 27.37 -18.68
C ALA A 455 -14.99 28.52 -18.27
N THR A 456 -15.54 29.71 -18.02
CA THR A 456 -14.80 30.88 -17.51
C THR A 456 -14.31 30.74 -16.07
N ALA A 457 -14.78 29.71 -15.34
CA ALA A 457 -14.39 29.45 -13.96
C ALA A 457 -13.11 28.62 -13.84
N ILE A 458 -12.50 28.16 -14.95
CA ILE A 458 -11.27 27.37 -14.88
C ILE A 458 -10.15 28.19 -14.23
N GLY A 459 -9.60 27.66 -13.13
CA GLY A 459 -8.57 28.28 -12.31
C GLY A 459 -7.42 27.34 -11.98
N GLY A 460 -6.61 27.74 -11.00
CA GLY A 460 -5.49 26.96 -10.50
C GLY A 460 -4.22 27.03 -11.34
N PHE A 461 -4.20 27.80 -12.42
CA PHE A 461 -3.03 27.97 -13.29
C PHE A 461 -2.22 29.22 -12.92
N VAL A 462 -0.89 29.08 -12.98
CA VAL A 462 0.06 30.20 -12.96
C VAL A 462 1.08 30.01 -14.07
N ILE A 463 1.52 31.12 -14.68
CA ILE A 463 2.55 31.11 -15.72
C ILE A 463 3.68 32.07 -15.38
N ALA A 464 4.87 31.80 -15.91
CA ALA A 464 6.05 32.66 -15.78
C ALA A 464 6.88 32.68 -17.07
N GLY A 465 7.63 33.73 -17.26
CA GLY A 465 8.69 33.84 -18.26
C GLY A 465 10.01 33.24 -17.76
N ASP A 466 11.12 33.65 -18.38
CA ASP A 466 12.49 33.26 -17.97
C ASP A 466 12.88 33.83 -16.59
N ASP A 467 12.26 34.91 -16.18
CA ASP A 467 12.44 35.59 -14.89
C ASP A 467 11.90 34.79 -13.69
N ARG A 468 11.11 33.74 -13.96
CA ARG A 468 10.45 32.91 -12.93
C ARG A 468 9.52 33.68 -11.99
N VAL A 469 9.04 34.85 -12.41
CA VAL A 469 8.00 35.56 -11.69
C VAL A 469 6.64 34.97 -12.07
N TRP A 470 5.96 34.37 -11.09
CA TRP A 470 4.72 33.65 -11.31
C TRP A 470 3.49 34.54 -11.22
N HIS A 471 2.67 34.52 -12.25
CA HIS A 471 1.42 35.25 -12.36
C HIS A 471 0.23 34.31 -12.49
N ARG A 472 -0.87 34.60 -11.82
CA ARG A 472 -2.14 33.88 -12.02
C ARG A 472 -2.58 34.05 -13.48
N ALA A 473 -2.90 32.92 -14.11
CA ALA A 473 -3.29 32.88 -15.52
C ALA A 473 -4.80 32.81 -15.68
N THR A 474 -5.30 33.48 -16.69
CA THR A 474 -6.63 33.23 -17.26
C THR A 474 -6.53 32.02 -18.19
N ALA A 475 -7.46 31.07 -18.04
CA ALA A 475 -7.53 29.86 -18.84
C ALA A 475 -8.77 29.88 -19.73
N ALA A 476 -8.60 29.53 -21.01
CA ALA A 476 -9.69 29.34 -21.96
C ALA A 476 -9.63 27.93 -22.56
N VAL A 477 -10.78 27.26 -22.65
CA VAL A 477 -10.89 25.95 -23.31
C VAL A 477 -10.99 26.18 -24.81
N ASP A 478 -10.17 25.45 -25.58
CA ASP A 478 -10.23 25.39 -27.03
C ASP A 478 -10.18 23.92 -27.47
N GLY A 479 -11.34 23.29 -27.54
CA GLY A 479 -11.47 21.84 -27.74
C GLY A 479 -10.87 21.02 -26.60
N ASP A 480 -9.83 20.25 -26.90
CA ASP A 480 -9.06 19.44 -25.91
C ASP A 480 -7.80 20.18 -25.41
N TRP A 481 -7.73 21.50 -25.63
CA TRP A 481 -6.59 22.35 -25.28
C TRP A 481 -7.01 23.38 -24.24
N ILE A 482 -6.03 23.84 -23.46
CA ILE A 482 -6.16 25.02 -22.59
C ILE A 482 -5.20 26.08 -23.10
N VAL A 483 -5.74 27.26 -23.37
CA VAL A 483 -4.96 28.46 -23.72
C VAL A 483 -4.82 29.32 -22.46
N LEU A 484 -3.59 29.63 -22.07
CA LEU A 484 -3.26 30.44 -20.89
C LEU A 484 -2.67 31.79 -21.29
N SER A 485 -3.07 32.84 -20.56
CA SER A 485 -2.45 34.15 -20.62
C SER A 485 -2.47 34.83 -19.25
N ALA A 486 -1.56 35.77 -18.99
CA ALA A 486 -1.59 36.58 -17.77
C ALA A 486 -1.14 38.02 -18.07
N PRO A 487 -1.74 39.02 -17.44
CA PRO A 487 -1.27 40.42 -17.54
C PRO A 487 0.21 40.51 -17.11
N GLY A 488 1.00 41.26 -17.90
CA GLY A 488 2.42 41.46 -17.63
C GLY A 488 3.37 40.34 -18.07
N VAL A 489 2.88 39.17 -18.53
CA VAL A 489 3.71 38.07 -19.02
C VAL A 489 3.70 38.06 -20.55
N VAL A 490 4.66 38.74 -21.17
CA VAL A 490 4.73 38.90 -22.64
C VAL A 490 5.23 37.65 -23.34
N ALA A 491 6.15 36.91 -22.70
CA ALA A 491 6.76 35.71 -23.23
C ALA A 491 6.68 34.57 -22.20
N PRO A 492 5.49 33.97 -21.96
CA PRO A 492 5.33 32.89 -21.01
C PRO A 492 6.06 31.65 -21.51
N LYS A 493 6.73 30.94 -20.58
CA LYS A 493 7.56 29.75 -20.88
C LYS A 493 7.21 28.57 -19.98
N PHE A 494 6.81 28.84 -18.76
CA PHE A 494 6.53 27.83 -17.76
C PHE A 494 5.11 27.96 -17.21
N VAL A 495 4.54 26.82 -16.85
CA VAL A 495 3.22 26.74 -16.24
C VAL A 495 3.24 25.78 -15.04
N ARG A 496 2.47 26.14 -14.01
CA ARG A 496 2.11 25.28 -12.90
C ARG A 496 0.59 25.23 -12.77
N TYR A 497 0.06 24.08 -12.42
CA TYR A 497 -1.36 23.87 -12.17
C TYR A 497 -1.56 23.18 -10.82
N GLY A 498 -2.41 23.76 -9.95
CA GLY A 498 -2.70 23.21 -8.63
C GLY A 498 -1.45 22.97 -7.77
N TYR A 499 -0.37 23.72 -7.99
CA TYR A 499 0.96 23.45 -7.47
C TYR A 499 1.18 24.05 -6.07
N ARG A 500 0.33 23.63 -5.13
CA ARG A 500 0.35 24.04 -3.71
C ARG A 500 -0.33 22.97 -2.84
N MET A 501 -0.12 22.99 -1.54
CA MET A 501 -0.64 21.99 -0.59
C MET A 501 -2.15 21.79 -0.70
N ASN A 502 -2.92 22.87 -0.73
CA ASN A 502 -4.38 22.82 -0.91
C ASN A 502 -4.81 23.71 -2.07
N PRO A 503 -4.93 23.18 -3.29
CA PRO A 503 -5.26 23.96 -4.48
C PRO A 503 -6.77 24.02 -4.70
N LEU A 504 -7.51 24.73 -3.84
CA LEU A 504 -8.98 24.83 -3.89
C LEU A 504 -9.52 25.46 -5.19
N ASP A 505 -8.66 26.18 -5.91
CA ASP A 505 -8.97 26.80 -7.21
C ASP A 505 -8.60 25.91 -8.41
N ALA A 506 -8.02 24.73 -8.19
CA ALA A 506 -7.67 23.77 -9.26
C ALA A 506 -8.89 22.94 -9.63
N ASN A 507 -9.65 23.41 -10.61
CA ASN A 507 -10.97 22.91 -10.97
C ASN A 507 -11.11 22.48 -12.42
N LEU A 508 -10.00 22.10 -13.08
CA LEU A 508 -10.02 21.49 -14.40
C LEU A 508 -10.39 20.01 -14.29
N TYR A 509 -11.36 19.59 -15.09
CA TYR A 509 -11.87 18.23 -15.18
C TYR A 509 -12.02 17.80 -16.65
N ASN A 510 -12.19 16.51 -16.86
CA ASN A 510 -12.76 16.00 -18.10
C ASN A 510 -14.28 15.78 -17.97
N LYS A 511 -14.95 15.54 -19.09
CA LYS A 511 -16.41 15.29 -19.10
C LYS A 511 -16.85 14.01 -18.37
N ALA A 512 -15.90 13.12 -18.02
CA ALA A 512 -16.18 11.98 -17.16
C ALA A 512 -16.21 12.35 -15.64
N GLY A 513 -16.01 13.64 -15.31
CA GLY A 513 -16.03 14.14 -13.93
C GLY A 513 -14.77 13.79 -13.14
N LEU A 514 -13.65 13.52 -13.80
CA LEU A 514 -12.38 13.21 -13.15
C LEU A 514 -11.46 14.44 -13.16
N PRO A 515 -10.83 14.79 -12.01
CA PRO A 515 -10.02 15.99 -11.87
C PRO A 515 -8.66 15.87 -12.54
N ALA A 516 -8.15 16.98 -13.08
CA ALA A 516 -6.80 17.05 -13.60
C ALA A 516 -5.78 16.93 -12.46
N SER A 517 -4.72 16.15 -12.73
CA SER A 517 -3.61 16.04 -11.80
C SER A 517 -2.80 17.36 -11.76
N PRO A 518 -2.42 17.86 -10.58
CA PRO A 518 -1.46 18.95 -10.46
C PRO A 518 -0.12 18.66 -11.13
N PHE A 519 0.51 19.68 -11.66
CA PHE A 519 1.80 19.56 -12.37
C PHE A 519 2.61 20.85 -12.38
N ARG A 520 3.88 20.73 -12.77
CA ARG A 520 4.79 21.82 -13.14
C ARG A 520 5.52 21.51 -14.46
N THR A 521 6.03 22.54 -15.13
CA THR A 521 6.84 22.41 -16.35
C THR A 521 8.22 23.07 -16.26
N ASP A 522 8.44 23.89 -15.23
CA ASP A 522 9.75 24.47 -14.95
C ASP A 522 10.71 23.37 -14.44
N PRO A 523 12.02 23.41 -14.75
CA PRO A 523 13.00 22.46 -14.24
C PRO A 523 13.05 22.49 -12.71
N GLN A 524 13.34 21.33 -12.15
CA GLN A 524 13.55 21.13 -10.71
C GLN A 524 14.87 21.70 -10.24
#